data_9cd05984cefe1e5cd85972e4685b76b2
#
_entry.id   9cd05984cefe1e5cd85972e4685b76b2
#
_cell.length_a   1.000
_cell.length_b   1.000
_cell.length_c   1.000
_cell.angle_alpha   90.00
_cell.angle_beta   90.00
_cell.angle_gamma   90.00
#
_symmetry.space_group_name_H-M   'P 1'
#
loop_
_entity.id
_entity.type
_entity.pdbx_description
1 polymer ?
#
loop_
_entity_poly.entity_id
_entity_poly.type
_entity_poly.pdbx_seq_one_letter_code
_entity_poly.pdbx_strand_id
1 'polypeptide(L)'
;MVYVDTSVLVALILPEPKSAAVIRWYASRADELVSAAWCVTEFASALGIKQRTGQIDEAQGQAAWQRFERLCANDLQLLAVEPAAFYRAGILTLDAATGLRAGDALHLAVALEAKAKSVATLDDIFGKNARQLNLEVVEIGK
;
A
#
# COMPACT_ATOMS: atom_id res chain seq x y z
N MET A 1 11.94 -3.03 8.82
CA MET A 1 10.50 -2.87 8.52
C MET A 1 10.25 -2.85 7.02
N VAL A 2 9.11 -3.36 6.60
CA VAL A 2 8.65 -3.32 5.21
C VAL A 2 7.47 -2.35 5.14
N TYR A 3 7.57 -1.37 4.26
CA TYR A 3 6.45 -0.48 3.97
C TYR A 3 5.54 -1.11 2.94
N VAL A 4 4.25 -1.18 3.23
CA VAL A 4 3.26 -1.83 2.36
C VAL A 4 2.33 -0.76 1.80
N ASP A 5 2.18 -0.71 0.48
CA ASP A 5 1.20 0.18 -0.14
C ASP A 5 -0.21 -0.44 -0.16
N THR A 6 -1.19 0.36 -0.52
CA THR A 6 -2.59 -0.06 -0.50
C THR A 6 -2.87 -1.19 -1.49
N SER A 7 -2.15 -1.28 -2.61
CA SER A 7 -2.37 -2.34 -3.60
C SER A 7 -2.16 -3.73 -3.01
N VAL A 8 -1.14 -3.88 -2.17
CA VAL A 8 -0.85 -5.14 -1.48
C VAL A 8 -1.92 -5.44 -0.44
N LEU A 9 -2.37 -4.43 0.31
CA LEU A 9 -3.43 -4.61 1.32
C LEU A 9 -4.75 -5.04 0.70
N VAL A 10 -5.11 -4.47 -0.44
CA VAL A 10 -6.30 -4.87 -1.19
C VAL A 10 -6.19 -6.32 -1.64
N ALA A 11 -5.08 -6.71 -2.23
CA ALA A 11 -4.86 -8.08 -2.70
C ALA A 11 -4.79 -9.11 -1.56
N LEU A 12 -4.33 -8.67 -0.37
CA LEU A 12 -4.28 -9.55 0.81
C LEU A 12 -5.68 -9.89 1.31
N ILE A 13 -6.62 -8.95 1.22
CA ILE A 13 -7.94 -9.07 1.85
C ILE A 13 -9.05 -9.42 0.85
N LEU A 14 -8.94 -8.94 -0.38
CA LEU A 14 -9.94 -9.14 -1.43
C LEU A 14 -9.38 -10.01 -2.56
N PRO A 15 -10.25 -10.77 -3.27
CA PRO A 15 -9.79 -11.57 -4.42
C PRO A 15 -9.27 -10.67 -5.55
N GLU A 16 -7.99 -10.80 -5.85
CA GLU A 16 -7.29 -10.11 -6.91
C GLU A 16 -6.35 -11.10 -7.62
N PRO A 17 -5.90 -10.83 -8.85
CA PRO A 17 -5.00 -11.75 -9.56
C PRO A 17 -3.74 -12.11 -8.78
N LYS A 18 -3.21 -11.20 -7.98
CA LYS A 18 -1.99 -11.41 -7.20
C LYS A 18 -2.25 -11.87 -5.76
N SER A 19 -3.50 -12.10 -5.37
CA SER A 19 -3.85 -12.43 -3.97
C SER A 19 -3.10 -13.65 -3.44
N ALA A 20 -3.02 -14.73 -4.21
CA ALA A 20 -2.33 -15.95 -3.76
C ALA A 20 -0.85 -15.67 -3.47
N ALA A 21 -0.17 -14.92 -4.33
CA ALA A 21 1.23 -14.56 -4.13
C ALA A 21 1.42 -13.64 -2.92
N VAL A 22 0.53 -12.66 -2.74
CA VAL A 22 0.56 -11.75 -1.58
C VAL A 22 0.34 -12.51 -0.28
N ILE A 23 -0.62 -13.41 -0.24
CA ILE A 23 -0.92 -14.23 0.95
C ILE A 23 0.29 -15.09 1.33
N ARG A 24 0.94 -15.72 0.34
CA ARG A 24 2.15 -16.53 0.59
C ARG A 24 3.28 -15.67 1.15
N TRP A 25 3.52 -14.52 0.54
CA TRP A 25 4.54 -13.60 1.04
C TRP A 25 4.22 -13.15 2.47
N TYR A 26 2.98 -12.73 2.71
CA TYR A 26 2.54 -12.27 4.02
C TYR A 26 2.77 -13.33 5.10
N ALA A 27 2.42 -14.58 4.81
CA ALA A 27 2.56 -15.69 5.76
C ALA A 27 4.03 -16.06 6.07
N SER A 28 4.94 -15.82 5.10
CA SER A 28 6.35 -16.21 5.24
C SER A 28 7.25 -15.09 5.74
N ARG A 29 6.74 -13.86 5.83
CA ARG A 29 7.56 -12.71 6.22
C ARG A 29 7.98 -12.78 7.69
N ALA A 30 9.17 -12.27 7.99
CA ALA A 30 9.67 -12.11 9.35
C ALA A 30 9.66 -10.63 9.81
N ASP A 31 9.56 -9.70 8.88
CA ASP A 31 9.67 -8.26 9.15
C ASP A 31 8.35 -7.66 9.61
N GLU A 32 8.45 -6.60 10.42
CA GLU A 32 7.31 -5.77 10.78
C GLU A 32 6.79 -5.01 9.56
N LEU A 33 5.47 -4.88 9.46
CA LEU A 33 4.79 -4.16 8.39
C LEU A 33 4.34 -2.79 8.87
N VAL A 34 4.61 -1.80 8.03
CA VAL A 34 4.13 -0.43 8.25
C VAL A 34 3.47 0.09 6.99
N SER A 35 2.57 1.04 7.14
CA SER A 35 2.00 1.81 6.03
C SER A 35 1.61 3.20 6.52
N ALA A 36 1.36 4.12 5.61
CA ALA A 36 0.82 5.42 5.98
C ALA A 36 -0.64 5.28 6.43
N ALA A 37 -1.06 6.13 7.38
CA ALA A 37 -2.47 6.22 7.76
C ALA A 37 -3.37 6.52 6.55
N TRP A 38 -2.83 7.12 5.51
CA TRP A 38 -3.49 7.32 4.22
C TRP A 38 -4.05 6.03 3.61
N CYS A 39 -3.45 4.88 3.89
CA CYS A 39 -3.92 3.59 3.38
C CYS A 39 -5.35 3.26 3.84
N VAL A 40 -5.79 3.78 4.99
CA VAL A 40 -7.14 3.57 5.52
C VAL A 40 -8.17 4.16 4.55
N THR A 41 -7.96 5.40 4.13
CA THR A 41 -8.85 6.08 3.20
C THR A 41 -8.82 5.42 1.82
N GLU A 42 -7.65 5.03 1.36
CA GLU A 42 -7.52 4.36 0.07
C GLU A 42 -8.17 2.98 0.06
N PHE A 43 -8.01 2.21 1.13
CA PHE A 43 -8.65 0.90 1.24
C PHE A 43 -10.18 1.05 1.24
N ALA A 44 -10.71 1.98 2.02
CA ALA A 44 -12.14 2.28 2.03
C ALA A 44 -12.64 2.70 0.63
N SER A 45 -11.87 3.54 -0.06
CA SER A 45 -12.18 3.96 -1.43
C SER A 45 -12.22 2.78 -2.39
N ALA A 46 -11.26 1.86 -2.30
CA ALA A 46 -11.22 0.65 -3.12
C ALA A 46 -12.47 -0.22 -2.90
N LEU A 47 -12.90 -0.40 -1.64
CA LEU A 47 -14.14 -1.11 -1.33
C LEU A 47 -15.36 -0.43 -1.95
N GLY A 48 -15.45 0.89 -1.81
CA GLY A 48 -16.54 1.67 -2.38
C GLY A 48 -16.63 1.54 -3.90
N ILE A 49 -15.49 1.58 -4.59
CA ILE A 49 -15.42 1.40 -6.04
C ILE A 49 -15.88 -0.01 -6.43
N LYS A 50 -15.41 -1.04 -5.72
CA LYS A 50 -15.79 -2.42 -6.01
C LYS A 50 -17.28 -2.67 -5.80
N GLN A 51 -17.88 -2.06 -4.79
CA GLN A 51 -19.32 -2.15 -4.56
C GLN A 51 -20.11 -1.44 -5.67
N ARG A 52 -19.72 -0.22 -6.02
CA ARG A 52 -20.40 0.56 -7.06
C ARG A 52 -20.32 -0.10 -8.43
N THR A 53 -19.26 -0.82 -8.71
CA THR A 53 -19.07 -1.52 -9.99
C THR A 53 -19.58 -2.96 -9.98
N GLY A 54 -20.16 -3.41 -8.87
CA GLY A 54 -20.75 -4.75 -8.77
C GLY A 54 -19.76 -5.89 -8.60
N GLN A 55 -18.48 -5.60 -8.34
CA GLN A 55 -17.47 -6.64 -8.12
C GLN A 55 -17.66 -7.35 -6.79
N ILE A 56 -18.14 -6.63 -5.77
CA ILE A 56 -18.49 -7.18 -4.46
C ILE A 56 -19.84 -6.60 -4.02
N ASP A 57 -20.53 -7.33 -3.14
CA ASP A 57 -21.74 -6.84 -2.51
C ASP A 57 -21.44 -6.12 -1.19
N GLU A 58 -22.49 -5.57 -0.55
CA GLU A 58 -22.34 -4.83 0.71
C GLU A 58 -21.79 -5.72 1.84
N ALA A 59 -22.26 -6.96 1.93
CA ALA A 59 -21.82 -7.89 2.97
C ALA A 59 -20.33 -8.25 2.81
N GLN A 60 -19.88 -8.46 1.58
CA GLN A 60 -18.46 -8.69 1.27
C GLN A 60 -17.61 -7.48 1.60
N GLY A 61 -18.12 -6.27 1.32
CA GLY A 61 -17.44 -5.02 1.66
C GLY A 61 -17.28 -4.84 3.17
N GLN A 62 -18.33 -5.11 3.93
CA GLN A 62 -18.28 -5.05 5.40
C GLN A 62 -17.31 -6.06 5.98
N ALA A 63 -17.32 -7.29 5.48
CA ALA A 63 -16.40 -8.33 5.93
C ALA A 63 -14.95 -7.97 5.63
N ALA A 64 -14.68 -7.42 4.45
CA ALA A 64 -13.34 -6.96 4.08
C ALA A 64 -12.86 -5.81 4.97
N TRP A 65 -13.74 -4.85 5.27
CA TRP A 65 -13.42 -3.75 6.15
C TRP A 65 -13.07 -4.24 7.56
N GLN A 66 -13.82 -5.18 8.12
CA GLN A 66 -13.54 -5.76 9.42
C GLN A 66 -12.19 -6.47 9.45
N ARG A 67 -11.85 -7.19 8.37
CA ARG A 67 -10.53 -7.84 8.25
C ARG A 67 -9.41 -6.81 8.19
N PHE A 68 -9.61 -5.72 7.48
CA PHE A 68 -8.67 -4.61 7.42
C PHE A 68 -8.46 -3.98 8.80
N GLU A 69 -9.55 -3.73 9.54
CA GLU A 69 -9.45 -3.18 10.90
C GLU A 69 -8.66 -4.11 11.83
N ARG A 70 -8.87 -5.43 11.73
CA ARG A 70 -8.09 -6.40 12.51
C ARG A 70 -6.62 -6.39 12.12
N LEU A 71 -6.32 -6.27 10.85
CA LEU A 71 -4.95 -6.15 10.37
C LEU A 71 -4.25 -4.93 10.97
N CYS A 72 -4.92 -3.78 10.96
CA CYS A 72 -4.38 -2.55 11.54
C CYS A 72 -4.22 -2.63 13.07
N ALA A 73 -5.09 -3.37 13.75
CA ALA A 73 -5.03 -3.52 15.21
C ALA A 73 -3.91 -4.47 15.65
N ASN A 74 -3.55 -5.46 14.84
CA ASN A 74 -2.68 -6.55 15.28
C ASN A 74 -1.34 -6.64 14.56
N ASP A 75 -1.27 -6.32 13.27
CA ASP A 75 -0.09 -6.60 12.45
C ASP A 75 0.50 -5.39 11.73
N LEU A 76 -0.33 -4.46 11.29
CA LEU A 76 0.09 -3.34 10.47
C LEU A 76 0.18 -2.08 11.32
N GLN A 77 1.38 -1.51 11.43
CA GLN A 77 1.56 -0.23 12.08
C GLN A 77 1.22 0.90 11.10
N LEU A 78 0.29 1.76 11.48
CA LEU A 78 -0.07 2.95 10.70
C LEU A 78 0.80 4.14 11.13
N LEU A 79 1.45 4.76 10.16
CA LEU A 79 2.31 5.92 10.36
C LEU A 79 1.54 7.19 10.03
N ALA A 80 1.70 8.22 10.87
CA ALA A 80 1.14 9.54 10.62
C ALA A 80 1.77 10.13 9.35
N VAL A 81 0.98 10.92 8.61
CA VAL A 81 1.46 11.63 7.43
C VAL A 81 1.63 13.10 7.80
N GLU A 82 2.86 13.48 8.03
CA GLU A 82 3.21 14.85 8.43
C GLU A 82 3.25 15.78 7.21
N PRO A 83 3.11 17.12 7.40
CA PRO A 83 3.18 18.07 6.29
C PRO A 83 4.42 17.90 5.41
N ALA A 84 5.58 17.59 6.00
CA ALA A 84 6.81 17.37 5.24
C ALA A 84 6.69 16.25 4.20
N ALA A 85 5.94 15.18 4.51
CA ALA A 85 5.69 14.10 3.56
C ALA A 85 4.84 14.56 2.38
N PHE A 86 3.85 15.42 2.62
CA PHE A 86 3.04 15.99 1.54
C PHE A 86 3.88 16.84 0.60
N TYR A 87 4.77 17.68 1.14
CA TYR A 87 5.69 18.48 0.30
C TYR A 87 6.63 17.60 -0.51
N ARG A 88 7.21 16.58 0.12
CA ARG A 88 8.09 15.64 -0.57
C ARG A 88 7.37 14.91 -1.69
N ALA A 89 6.15 14.44 -1.41
CA ALA A 89 5.29 13.81 -2.42
C ALA A 89 4.98 14.77 -3.57
N GLY A 90 4.71 16.05 -3.26
CA GLY A 90 4.47 17.09 -4.26
C GLY A 90 5.65 17.24 -5.20
N ILE A 91 6.87 17.28 -4.67
CA ILE A 91 8.08 17.38 -5.49
C ILE A 91 8.24 16.17 -6.40
N LEU A 92 7.95 14.97 -5.90
CA LEU A 92 7.99 13.74 -6.71
C LEU A 92 6.99 13.80 -7.87
N THR A 93 5.77 14.30 -7.62
CA THR A 93 4.74 14.39 -8.67
C THR A 93 5.02 15.51 -9.67
N LEU A 94 5.68 16.59 -9.25
CA LEU A 94 6.08 17.68 -10.15
C LEU A 94 7.06 17.20 -11.22
N ASP A 95 7.88 16.22 -10.93
CA ASP A 95 8.74 15.59 -11.91
C ASP A 95 7.91 14.61 -12.76
N ALA A 96 7.50 15.07 -13.94
CA ALA A 96 6.66 14.28 -14.85
C ALA A 96 7.29 12.95 -15.25
N ALA A 97 8.62 12.87 -15.24
CA ALA A 97 9.35 11.65 -15.61
C ALA A 97 9.11 10.49 -14.63
N THR A 98 8.71 10.79 -13.37
CA THR A 98 8.41 9.73 -12.40
C THR A 98 7.15 8.94 -12.76
N GLY A 99 6.18 9.57 -13.40
CA GLY A 99 4.87 8.98 -13.66
C GLY A 99 4.04 8.75 -12.41
N LEU A 100 4.48 9.24 -11.26
CA LEU A 100 3.79 9.04 -9.98
C LEU A 100 2.52 9.86 -9.88
N ARG A 101 1.45 9.23 -9.41
CA ARG A 101 0.22 9.91 -8.98
C ARG A 101 0.33 10.33 -7.52
N ALA A 102 -0.54 11.22 -7.10
CA ALA A 102 -0.50 11.83 -5.76
C ALA A 102 -0.46 10.80 -4.63
N GLY A 103 -1.34 9.80 -4.66
CA GLY A 103 -1.40 8.78 -3.60
C GLY A 103 -0.13 7.94 -3.50
N ASP A 104 0.41 7.52 -4.65
CA ASP A 104 1.64 6.72 -4.70
C ASP A 104 2.86 7.53 -4.26
N ALA A 105 2.92 8.79 -4.68
CA ALA A 105 3.98 9.69 -4.24
C ALA A 105 3.93 9.91 -2.73
N LEU A 106 2.74 9.99 -2.15
CA LEU A 106 2.57 10.14 -0.71
C LEU A 106 3.04 8.91 0.05
N HIS A 107 2.69 7.71 -0.42
CA HIS A 107 3.21 6.46 0.15
C HIS A 107 4.74 6.41 0.09
N LEU A 108 5.30 6.75 -1.05
CA LEU A 108 6.75 6.74 -1.24
C LEU A 108 7.45 7.73 -0.29
N ALA A 109 6.88 8.93 -0.15
CA ALA A 109 7.39 9.94 0.77
C ALA A 109 7.36 9.45 2.23
N VAL A 110 6.27 8.81 2.65
CA VAL A 110 6.17 8.27 4.02
C VAL A 110 7.16 7.14 4.23
N ALA A 111 7.32 6.24 3.25
CA ALA A 111 8.31 5.16 3.33
C ALA A 111 9.72 5.70 3.52
N LEU A 112 10.07 6.75 2.80
CA LEU A 112 11.39 7.42 2.92
C LEU A 112 11.56 8.10 4.28
N GLU A 113 10.54 8.82 4.75
CA GLU A 113 10.55 9.48 6.07
C GLU A 113 10.70 8.45 7.20
N ALA A 114 10.07 7.30 7.07
CA ALA A 114 10.14 6.21 8.06
C ALA A 114 11.46 5.44 7.97
N LYS A 115 12.28 5.69 6.96
CA LYS A 115 13.53 4.95 6.70
C LYS A 115 13.27 3.45 6.54
N ALA A 116 12.19 3.10 5.86
CA ALA A 116 11.89 1.71 5.54
C ALA A 116 13.02 1.13 4.69
N LYS A 117 13.39 -0.11 4.94
CA LYS A 117 14.40 -0.81 4.16
C LYS A 117 13.86 -1.21 2.79
N SER A 118 12.63 -1.67 2.77
CA SER A 118 11.98 -2.17 1.57
C SER A 118 10.52 -1.76 1.51
N VAL A 119 9.98 -1.81 0.29
CA VAL A 119 8.56 -1.58 0.04
C VAL A 119 7.95 -2.81 -0.63
N ALA A 120 6.72 -3.13 -0.25
CA ALA A 120 5.90 -4.13 -0.90
C ALA A 120 4.83 -3.40 -1.71
N THR A 121 4.81 -3.61 -3.01
CA THR A 121 3.87 -2.99 -3.94
C THR A 121 3.57 -3.93 -5.10
N LEU A 122 2.38 -3.82 -5.67
CA LEU A 122 2.00 -4.48 -6.92
C LEU A 122 2.01 -3.51 -8.10
N ASP A 123 2.35 -2.26 -7.87
CA ASP A 123 2.40 -1.22 -8.89
C ASP A 123 3.83 -1.08 -9.44
N ASP A 124 3.98 -1.30 -10.76
CA ASP A 124 5.30 -1.26 -11.41
C ASP A 124 5.92 0.13 -11.40
N ILE A 125 5.11 1.17 -11.56
CA ILE A 125 5.59 2.57 -11.54
C ILE A 125 6.10 2.92 -10.14
N PHE A 126 5.35 2.55 -9.12
CA PHE A 126 5.78 2.73 -7.72
C PHE A 126 7.10 1.99 -7.47
N GLY A 127 7.17 0.72 -7.85
CA GLY A 127 8.37 -0.11 -7.64
C GLY A 127 9.60 0.47 -8.32
N LYS A 128 9.46 0.93 -9.56
CA LYS A 128 10.55 1.56 -10.30
C LYS A 128 11.08 2.80 -9.59
N ASN A 129 10.18 3.68 -9.14
CA ASN A 129 10.56 4.89 -8.42
C ASN A 129 11.19 4.59 -7.06
N ALA A 130 10.67 3.58 -6.36
CA ALA A 130 11.25 3.14 -5.09
C ALA A 130 12.71 2.70 -5.27
N ARG A 131 13.00 1.90 -6.30
CA ARG A 131 14.37 1.47 -6.61
C ARG A 131 15.28 2.64 -6.92
N GLN A 132 14.79 3.62 -7.67
CA GLN A 132 15.57 4.83 -8.00
C GLN A 132 15.91 5.66 -6.75
N LEU A 133 15.11 5.52 -5.69
CA LEU A 133 15.34 6.19 -4.41
C LEU A 133 16.03 5.27 -3.38
N ASN A 134 16.64 4.19 -3.87
CA ASN A 134 17.42 3.24 -3.07
C ASN A 134 16.63 2.44 -2.05
N LEU A 135 15.33 2.24 -2.30
CA LEU A 135 14.52 1.32 -1.55
C LEU A 135 14.52 -0.05 -2.24
N GLU A 136 14.63 -1.11 -1.47
CA GLU A 136 14.44 -2.46 -1.99
C GLU A 136 12.95 -2.68 -2.26
N VAL A 137 12.62 -3.40 -3.32
CA VAL A 137 11.23 -3.76 -3.64
C VAL A 137 11.07 -5.26 -3.41
N VAL A 138 10.08 -5.60 -2.58
CA VAL A 138 9.78 -7.00 -2.28
C VAL A 138 9.29 -7.72 -3.54
N GLU A 139 9.86 -8.88 -3.82
CA GLU A 139 9.46 -9.72 -4.95
C GLU A 139 8.20 -10.51 -4.58
N ILE A 140 7.07 -10.17 -5.24
CA ILE A 140 5.80 -10.86 -5.03
C ILE A 140 5.35 -11.47 -6.36
N GLY A 141 5.09 -12.76 -6.35
CA GLY A 141 4.57 -13.45 -7.54
C GLY A 141 5.63 -13.86 -8.56
N LYS A 142 6.85 -14.00 -8.12
CA LYS A 142 7.95 -14.52 -8.95
C LYS A 142 8.48 -15.83 -8.42
#